data_5e5ad77d723d17ea014f0116a7793a34
#
_entry.id   5e5ad77d723d17ea014f0116a7793a34
#
_cell.length_a   1.000
_cell.length_b   1.000
_cell.length_c   1.000
_cell.angle_alpha   90.00
_cell.angle_beta   90.00
_cell.angle_gamma   90.00
#
_symmetry.space_group_name_H-M   'P 1'
#
loop_
_entity.id
_entity.type
_entity.pdbx_description
1 polymer ?
#
loop_
_entity_poly.entity_id
_entity_poly.type
_entity_poly.pdbx_seq_one_letter_code
_entity_poly.pdbx_strand_id
1 'polypeptide(L)'
;MKQLSLESLLDVEMELRARGYRYIIGVDDTGGAGCIAGPIVVASCCLLKPIPWLQPIETESSTDHIVSQSAVKTMSMVNDCKVLTREQRQEIYDTVQSYPDVFAVSIIQRSPEQVDELNISRATQEAFAESIETLVDEYKLPYGEVYAIVDGNVSPKLYAFQRKQYHLLKECEETDLPQSLDIFPVRPYVNGDANVYTVALASIIARVERDAIMDNLHHQHPLYGFAEHAGFGRRDHIEAIHRLGAIEGVHRMSFKQVKGR
;
A
#
# COMPACT_ATOMS: atom_id res chain seq x y z
N MET A 1 -21.14 2.72 -4.10
CA MET A 1 -20.41 1.44 -4.09
C MET A 1 -21.03 0.60 -3.00
N LYS A 2 -21.11 -0.73 -3.16
CA LYS A 2 -21.70 -1.63 -2.16
C LYS A 2 -20.59 -2.01 -1.19
N GLN A 3 -20.80 -1.74 0.10
CA GLN A 3 -19.87 -2.19 1.14
C GLN A 3 -19.87 -3.72 1.18
N LEU A 4 -18.69 -4.33 1.04
CA LEU A 4 -18.55 -5.77 1.20
C LEU A 4 -18.54 -6.15 2.69
N SER A 5 -18.97 -7.38 2.98
CA SER A 5 -18.80 -7.94 4.33
C SER A 5 -17.30 -8.24 4.56
N LEU A 6 -16.89 -8.26 5.83
CA LEU A 6 -15.52 -8.65 6.20
C LEU A 6 -15.17 -10.05 5.67
N GLU A 7 -16.11 -11.00 5.72
CA GLU A 7 -15.94 -12.35 5.19
C GLU A 7 -15.58 -12.33 3.72
N SER A 8 -16.30 -11.54 2.90
CA SER A 8 -16.00 -11.42 1.46
C SER A 8 -14.63 -10.79 1.17
N LEU A 9 -14.14 -9.87 2.02
CA LEU A 9 -12.79 -9.32 1.89
C LEU A 9 -11.70 -10.33 2.21
N LEU A 10 -12.01 -11.32 3.04
CA LEU A 10 -11.07 -12.35 3.48
C LEU A 10 -11.05 -13.59 2.57
N ASP A 11 -12.00 -13.75 1.65
CA ASP A 11 -12.12 -14.95 0.80
C ASP A 11 -10.82 -15.28 0.05
N VAL A 12 -10.20 -14.29 -0.58
CA VAL A 12 -8.95 -14.46 -1.34
C VAL A 12 -7.80 -14.89 -0.43
N GLU A 13 -7.70 -14.28 0.76
CA GLU A 13 -6.64 -14.61 1.71
C GLU A 13 -6.83 -15.99 2.32
N MET A 14 -8.06 -16.37 2.59
CA MET A 14 -8.39 -17.73 3.09
C MET A 14 -8.04 -18.80 2.04
N GLU A 15 -8.36 -18.55 0.76
CA GLU A 15 -7.96 -19.43 -0.33
C GLU A 15 -6.44 -19.58 -0.44
N LEU A 16 -5.70 -18.47 -0.39
CA LEU A 16 -4.25 -18.48 -0.45
C LEU A 16 -3.63 -19.21 0.77
N ARG A 17 -4.18 -19.02 1.96
CA ARG A 17 -3.76 -19.73 3.17
C ARG A 17 -4.02 -21.23 3.05
N ALA A 18 -5.16 -21.66 2.49
CA ALA A 18 -5.46 -23.07 2.21
C ALA A 18 -4.46 -23.69 1.21
N ARG A 19 -3.84 -22.86 0.34
CA ARG A 19 -2.78 -23.28 -0.60
C ARG A 19 -1.38 -23.30 0.04
N GLY A 20 -1.24 -22.96 1.33
CA GLY A 20 0.00 -23.02 2.09
C GLY A 20 0.76 -21.69 2.22
N TYR A 21 0.24 -20.58 1.67
CA TYR A 21 0.85 -19.26 1.89
C TYR A 21 0.45 -18.71 3.25
N ARG A 22 1.44 -18.43 4.09
CA ARG A 22 1.22 -17.88 5.42
C ARG A 22 1.14 -16.37 5.45
N TYR A 23 1.95 -15.71 4.63
CA TYR A 23 2.12 -14.26 4.60
C TYR A 23 1.57 -13.71 3.29
N ILE A 24 0.37 -13.15 3.36
CA ILE A 24 -0.29 -12.49 2.22
C ILE A 24 -0.05 -10.99 2.37
N ILE A 25 0.75 -10.42 1.45
CA ILE A 25 1.07 -9.00 1.41
C ILE A 25 0.08 -8.32 0.50
N GLY A 26 -0.71 -7.38 1.01
CA GLY A 26 -1.51 -6.46 0.22
C GLY A 26 -0.74 -5.17 -0.05
N VAL A 27 -0.84 -4.63 -1.26
CA VAL A 27 -0.14 -3.40 -1.68
C VAL A 27 -1.08 -2.49 -2.44
N ASP A 28 -1.08 -1.20 -2.07
CA ASP A 28 -1.84 -0.16 -2.76
C ASP A 28 -1.12 1.18 -2.72
N ASP A 29 -1.52 2.11 -3.61
CA ASP A 29 -1.00 3.48 -3.66
C ASP A 29 -2.10 4.54 -3.53
N THR A 30 -1.65 5.71 -3.17
CA THR A 30 -2.45 6.94 -3.25
C THR A 30 -1.62 8.09 -3.80
N GLY A 31 -2.32 9.07 -4.40
CA GLY A 31 -1.63 10.18 -5.06
C GLY A 31 -1.15 9.86 -6.47
N GLY A 32 -1.69 8.79 -7.08
CA GLY A 32 -1.42 8.37 -8.46
C GLY A 32 -1.97 9.33 -9.52
N ALA A 33 -2.60 8.77 -10.56
CA ALA A 33 -3.14 9.52 -11.68
C ALA A 33 -4.19 10.55 -11.26
N GLY A 34 -4.13 11.75 -11.82
CA GLY A 34 -5.04 12.86 -11.48
C GLY A 34 -4.52 13.80 -10.40
N CYS A 35 -3.53 13.43 -9.60
CA CYS A 35 -2.85 14.33 -8.68
C CYS A 35 -1.73 15.10 -9.41
N ILE A 36 -1.77 16.43 -9.33
CA ILE A 36 -0.78 17.34 -9.93
C ILE A 36 0.16 17.94 -8.88
N ALA A 37 -0.06 17.62 -7.59
CA ALA A 37 0.78 18.01 -6.47
C ALA A 37 0.87 16.90 -5.41
N GLY A 38 1.93 16.95 -4.63
CA GLY A 38 2.24 16.01 -3.57
C GLY A 38 2.81 14.67 -4.05
N PRO A 39 3.30 13.84 -3.12
CA PRO A 39 3.94 12.57 -3.43
C PRO A 39 2.93 11.49 -3.88
N ILE A 40 3.46 10.44 -4.49
CA ILE A 40 2.81 9.11 -4.46
C ILE A 40 3.22 8.47 -3.13
N VAL A 41 2.26 7.90 -2.43
CA VAL A 41 2.50 7.11 -1.22
C VAL A 41 2.00 5.70 -1.48
N VAL A 42 2.88 4.72 -1.33
CA VAL A 42 2.61 3.29 -1.43
C VAL A 42 2.69 2.70 -0.04
N ALA A 43 1.75 1.86 0.31
CA ALA A 43 1.88 1.00 1.48
C ALA A 43 1.80 -0.47 1.10
N SER A 44 2.55 -1.30 1.79
CA SER A 44 2.35 -2.74 1.84
C SER A 44 2.05 -3.17 3.28
N CYS A 45 1.14 -4.12 3.43
CA CYS A 45 0.72 -4.62 4.73
C CYS A 45 0.55 -6.13 4.70
N CYS A 46 0.96 -6.79 5.79
CA CYS A 46 0.82 -8.23 5.98
C CYS A 46 0.44 -8.54 7.42
N LEU A 47 -0.40 -9.58 7.61
CA LEU A 47 -0.71 -10.11 8.94
C LEU A 47 0.35 -11.15 9.33
N LEU A 48 1.17 -10.85 10.33
CA LEU A 48 2.20 -11.75 10.90
C LEU A 48 1.57 -12.85 11.76
N LYS A 49 0.45 -12.55 12.39
CA LYS A 49 -0.31 -13.48 13.23
C LYS A 49 -1.77 -13.49 12.78
N PRO A 50 -2.46 -14.64 12.89
CA PRO A 50 -3.89 -14.67 12.63
C PRO A 50 -4.63 -13.83 13.68
N ILE A 51 -5.65 -13.10 13.22
CA ILE A 51 -6.56 -12.38 14.07
C ILE A 51 -7.76 -13.29 14.37
N PRO A 52 -8.39 -13.22 15.58
CA PRO A 52 -9.43 -14.18 16.00
C PRO A 52 -10.55 -14.45 15.01
N TRP A 53 -10.96 -13.45 14.21
CA TRP A 53 -11.99 -13.63 13.16
C TRP A 53 -11.48 -14.28 11.86
N LEU A 54 -10.15 -14.44 11.71
CA LEU A 54 -9.55 -15.20 10.61
C LEU A 54 -9.43 -16.71 10.91
N GLN A 55 -9.74 -17.11 12.13
CA GLN A 55 -9.75 -18.53 12.54
C GLN A 55 -11.19 -19.02 12.69
N PRO A 56 -11.54 -20.22 12.19
CA PRO A 56 -12.72 -20.92 12.67
C PRO A 56 -12.60 -21.04 14.20
N ILE A 57 -13.67 -20.73 14.91
CA ILE A 57 -13.73 -20.82 16.39
C ILE A 57 -13.62 -22.31 16.75
N GLU A 58 -12.40 -22.83 16.81
CA GLU A 58 -12.08 -24.10 17.43
C GLU A 58 -11.21 -23.82 18.65
N THR A 59 -11.85 -23.97 19.82
CA THR A 59 -11.32 -24.00 21.18
C THR A 59 -11.20 -22.68 21.96
N GLU A 60 -12.06 -22.62 22.99
CA GLU A 60 -12.12 -21.62 24.08
C GLU A 60 -10.93 -21.72 25.07
N SER A 61 -9.71 -22.04 24.69
CA SER A 61 -8.63 -22.25 25.67
C SER A 61 -7.29 -21.65 25.29
N SER A 62 -7.22 -20.35 24.94
CA SER A 62 -5.96 -19.63 25.10
C SER A 62 -6.23 -18.22 25.60
N THR A 63 -5.77 -17.95 26.81
CA THR A 63 -5.83 -16.65 27.51
C THR A 63 -4.86 -15.61 26.94
N ASP A 64 -4.19 -15.88 25.83
CA ASP A 64 -3.32 -14.95 25.14
C ASP A 64 -4.10 -14.18 24.07
N HIS A 65 -4.87 -13.18 24.51
CA HIS A 65 -5.43 -12.18 23.60
C HIS A 65 -4.29 -11.32 23.04
N ILE A 66 -3.73 -11.72 21.90
CA ILE A 66 -2.69 -10.99 21.16
C ILE A 66 -3.19 -9.60 20.78
N VAL A 67 -4.50 -9.44 20.60
CA VAL A 67 -5.16 -8.19 20.19
C VAL A 67 -6.38 -7.96 21.08
N SER A 68 -6.58 -6.72 21.55
CA SER A 68 -7.73 -6.38 22.37
C SER A 68 -9.07 -6.51 21.61
N GLN A 69 -10.16 -6.73 22.30
CA GLN A 69 -11.50 -6.76 21.68
C GLN A 69 -11.84 -5.45 20.95
N SER A 70 -11.37 -4.31 21.47
CA SER A 70 -11.54 -3.01 20.82
C SER A 70 -10.79 -2.99 19.47
N ALA A 71 -9.55 -3.44 19.43
CA ALA A 71 -8.76 -3.51 18.21
C ALA A 71 -9.39 -4.49 17.19
N VAL A 72 -9.90 -5.63 17.65
CA VAL A 72 -10.66 -6.57 16.80
C VAL A 72 -11.85 -5.87 16.15
N LYS A 73 -12.63 -5.11 16.93
CA LYS A 73 -13.76 -4.33 16.41
C LYS A 73 -13.32 -3.30 15.37
N THR A 74 -12.27 -2.53 15.65
CA THR A 74 -11.73 -1.53 14.70
C THR A 74 -11.25 -2.19 13.42
N MET A 75 -10.50 -3.29 13.51
CA MET A 75 -10.00 -4.00 12.35
C MET A 75 -11.11 -4.68 11.53
N SER A 76 -12.26 -4.98 12.14
CA SER A 76 -13.45 -5.47 11.40
C SER A 76 -14.14 -4.38 10.58
N MET A 77 -13.81 -3.10 10.77
CA MET A 77 -14.31 -1.99 9.94
C MET A 77 -13.52 -1.79 8.64
N VAL A 78 -12.38 -2.47 8.46
CA VAL A 78 -11.58 -2.37 7.23
C VAL A 78 -12.44 -2.63 6.00
N ASN A 79 -12.38 -1.71 5.05
CA ASN A 79 -13.16 -1.74 3.82
C ASN A 79 -12.49 -0.82 2.78
N ASP A 80 -13.04 -0.73 1.57
CA ASP A 80 -12.61 0.28 0.59
C ASP A 80 -12.47 1.66 1.29
N CYS A 81 -11.28 2.25 1.21
CA CYS A 81 -10.95 3.50 1.90
C CYS A 81 -11.86 4.68 1.53
N LYS A 82 -12.55 4.58 0.38
CA LYS A 82 -13.46 5.61 -0.16
C LYS A 82 -14.82 5.63 0.55
N VAL A 83 -15.20 4.52 1.23
CA VAL A 83 -16.46 4.44 1.99
C VAL A 83 -16.27 4.73 3.48
N LEU A 84 -15.03 4.79 3.96
CA LEU A 84 -14.69 5.11 5.33
C LEU A 84 -14.55 6.61 5.55
N THR A 85 -14.95 7.11 6.74
CA THR A 85 -14.65 8.48 7.15
C THR A 85 -13.16 8.64 7.44
N ARG A 86 -12.70 9.90 7.54
CA ARG A 86 -11.30 10.18 7.88
C ARG A 86 -10.94 9.64 9.26
N GLU A 87 -11.86 9.80 10.23
CA GLU A 87 -11.71 9.34 11.60
C GLU A 87 -11.61 7.81 11.67
N GLN A 88 -12.44 7.10 10.90
CA GLN A 88 -12.39 5.63 10.83
C GLN A 88 -11.07 5.14 10.23
N ARG A 89 -10.57 5.79 9.17
CA ARG A 89 -9.25 5.45 8.60
C ARG A 89 -8.14 5.69 9.62
N GLN A 90 -8.19 6.81 10.36
CA GLN A 90 -7.21 7.11 11.40
C GLN A 90 -7.25 6.08 12.52
N GLU A 91 -8.43 5.69 13.00
CA GLU A 91 -8.59 4.68 14.04
C GLU A 91 -8.01 3.32 13.64
N ILE A 92 -8.23 2.91 12.37
CA ILE A 92 -7.64 1.69 11.80
C ILE A 92 -6.12 1.82 11.74
N TYR A 93 -5.60 2.93 11.24
CA TYR A 93 -4.17 3.19 11.14
C TYR A 93 -3.49 3.15 12.51
N ASP A 94 -4.04 3.85 13.52
CA ASP A 94 -3.51 3.90 14.88
C ASP A 94 -3.53 2.50 15.52
N THR A 95 -4.56 1.70 15.21
CA THR A 95 -4.63 0.29 15.66
C THR A 95 -3.51 -0.53 15.04
N VAL A 96 -3.26 -0.41 13.73
CA VAL A 96 -2.15 -1.11 13.06
C VAL A 96 -0.81 -0.75 13.69
N GLN A 97 -0.56 0.53 13.95
CA GLN A 97 0.67 1.02 14.58
C GLN A 97 0.85 0.52 16.02
N SER A 98 -0.26 0.30 16.73
CA SER A 98 -0.24 -0.17 18.13
C SER A 98 0.10 -1.66 18.27
N TYR A 99 0.04 -2.43 17.19
CA TYR A 99 0.28 -3.88 17.18
C TYR A 99 1.35 -4.32 16.15
N PRO A 100 2.62 -3.85 16.29
CA PRO A 100 3.68 -4.17 15.33
C PRO A 100 4.05 -5.66 15.27
N ASP A 101 3.71 -6.44 16.32
CA ASP A 101 3.89 -7.89 16.32
C ASP A 101 2.81 -8.65 15.53
N VAL A 102 1.74 -7.96 15.13
CA VAL A 102 0.60 -8.53 14.39
C VAL A 102 0.60 -8.05 12.95
N PHE A 103 0.95 -6.79 12.72
CA PHE A 103 0.94 -6.16 11.40
C PHE A 103 2.35 -5.80 10.97
N ALA A 104 2.79 -6.34 9.85
CA ALA A 104 3.96 -5.84 9.15
C ALA A 104 3.51 -4.75 8.16
N VAL A 105 4.18 -3.62 8.16
CA VAL A 105 3.86 -2.49 7.28
C VAL A 105 5.15 -1.92 6.71
N SER A 106 5.15 -1.60 5.42
CA SER A 106 6.17 -0.78 4.79
C SER A 106 5.51 0.35 4.00
N ILE A 107 6.07 1.56 4.10
CA ILE A 107 5.55 2.76 3.44
C ILE A 107 6.67 3.38 2.61
N ILE A 108 6.41 3.54 1.31
CA ILE A 108 7.36 4.14 0.37
C ILE A 108 6.72 5.38 -0.23
N GLN A 109 7.50 6.45 -0.32
CA GLN A 109 7.08 7.70 -0.94
C GLN A 109 7.89 7.96 -2.21
N ARG A 110 7.24 8.54 -3.22
CA ARG A 110 7.89 9.13 -4.39
C ARG A 110 7.54 10.60 -4.47
N SER A 111 8.57 11.42 -4.37
CA SER A 111 8.41 12.88 -4.43
C SER A 111 7.88 13.34 -5.80
N PRO A 112 7.34 14.57 -5.91
CA PRO A 112 6.94 15.14 -7.19
C PRO A 112 8.06 15.12 -8.23
N GLU A 113 9.31 15.38 -7.85
CA GLU A 113 10.48 15.36 -8.72
C GLU A 113 10.76 13.95 -9.25
N GLN A 114 10.68 12.93 -8.39
CA GLN A 114 10.84 11.53 -8.79
C GLN A 114 9.74 11.09 -9.76
N VAL A 115 8.50 11.59 -9.57
CA VAL A 115 7.40 11.35 -10.52
C VAL A 115 7.65 12.04 -11.85
N ASP A 116 8.22 13.24 -11.84
CA ASP A 116 8.57 13.99 -13.06
C ASP A 116 9.70 13.31 -13.84
N GLU A 117 10.69 12.76 -13.14
CA GLU A 117 11.84 12.09 -13.71
C GLU A 117 11.47 10.70 -14.29
N LEU A 118 10.75 9.88 -13.53
CA LEU A 118 10.45 8.49 -13.87
C LEU A 118 9.18 8.31 -14.71
N ASN A 119 8.29 9.28 -14.74
CA ASN A 119 6.85 9.24 -15.00
C ASN A 119 6.07 8.46 -13.93
N ILE A 120 4.76 8.75 -13.87
CA ILE A 120 3.89 8.23 -12.80
C ILE A 120 3.82 6.71 -12.75
N SER A 121 3.73 6.05 -13.92
CA SER A 121 3.58 4.59 -13.97
C SER A 121 4.83 3.89 -13.45
N ARG A 122 6.01 4.35 -13.87
CA ARG A 122 7.28 3.77 -13.44
C ARG A 122 7.54 4.07 -11.96
N ALA A 123 7.30 5.30 -11.51
CA ALA A 123 7.45 5.69 -10.10
C ALA A 123 6.58 4.82 -9.17
N THR A 124 5.30 4.57 -9.55
CA THR A 124 4.41 3.68 -8.79
C THR A 124 4.91 2.24 -8.79
N GLN A 125 5.29 1.70 -9.94
CA GLN A 125 5.75 0.30 -10.03
C GLN A 125 7.04 0.05 -9.25
N GLU A 126 7.99 0.98 -9.30
CA GLU A 126 9.23 0.90 -8.51
C GLU A 126 8.94 1.04 -7.01
N ALA A 127 7.99 1.89 -6.60
CA ALA A 127 7.58 2.01 -5.21
C ALA A 127 6.84 0.74 -4.70
N PHE A 128 6.02 0.12 -5.53
CA PHE A 128 5.39 -1.18 -5.21
C PHE A 128 6.44 -2.26 -4.96
N ALA A 129 7.41 -2.40 -5.87
CA ALA A 129 8.49 -3.35 -5.71
C ALA A 129 9.27 -3.11 -4.41
N GLU A 130 9.71 -1.87 -4.18
CA GLU A 130 10.48 -1.48 -3.01
C GLU A 130 9.71 -1.72 -1.71
N SER A 131 8.40 -1.43 -1.66
CA SER A 131 7.60 -1.65 -0.45
C SER A 131 7.47 -3.13 -0.09
N ILE A 132 7.29 -4.01 -1.09
CA ILE A 132 7.25 -5.45 -0.90
C ILE A 132 8.61 -5.97 -0.42
N GLU A 133 9.69 -5.58 -1.12
CA GLU A 133 11.06 -6.02 -0.84
C GLU A 133 11.49 -5.58 0.57
N THR A 134 11.19 -4.33 0.95
CA THR A 134 11.47 -3.79 2.28
C THR A 134 10.71 -4.58 3.36
N LEU A 135 9.42 -4.81 3.17
CA LEU A 135 8.61 -5.53 4.15
C LEU A 135 9.12 -6.97 4.36
N VAL A 136 9.41 -7.68 3.27
CA VAL A 136 9.89 -9.07 3.35
C VAL A 136 11.26 -9.16 4.01
N ASP A 137 12.18 -8.23 3.68
CA ASP A 137 13.53 -8.18 4.26
C ASP A 137 13.51 -7.78 5.74
N GLU A 138 12.74 -6.77 6.13
CA GLU A 138 12.67 -6.25 7.49
C GLU A 138 12.09 -7.30 8.46
N TYR A 139 11.00 -7.93 8.06
CA TYR A 139 10.33 -8.95 8.87
C TYR A 139 10.87 -10.37 8.64
N LYS A 140 11.89 -10.53 7.78
CA LYS A 140 12.56 -11.81 7.45
C LYS A 140 11.56 -12.90 7.08
N LEU A 141 10.58 -12.55 6.25
CA LEU A 141 9.54 -13.49 5.84
C LEU A 141 10.12 -14.58 4.94
N PRO A 142 9.83 -15.87 5.21
CA PRO A 142 10.31 -16.97 4.38
C PRO A 142 9.63 -16.94 3.01
N TYR A 143 10.41 -16.82 1.94
CA TYR A 143 9.91 -16.63 0.57
C TYR A 143 8.91 -17.69 0.11
N GLY A 144 9.10 -18.96 0.49
CA GLY A 144 8.17 -20.04 0.15
C GLY A 144 6.77 -19.92 0.77
N GLU A 145 6.58 -19.04 1.77
CA GLU A 145 5.31 -18.83 2.46
C GLU A 145 4.68 -17.46 2.13
N VAL A 146 5.32 -16.66 1.23
CA VAL A 146 4.86 -15.31 0.86
C VAL A 146 4.05 -15.33 -0.43
N TYR A 147 2.99 -14.54 -0.46
CA TYR A 147 2.22 -14.20 -1.66
C TYR A 147 1.88 -12.71 -1.61
N ALA A 148 2.20 -11.95 -2.67
CA ALA A 148 1.86 -10.53 -2.73
C ALA A 148 0.70 -10.28 -3.71
N ILE A 149 -0.25 -9.45 -3.28
CA ILE A 149 -1.39 -8.97 -4.07
C ILE A 149 -1.26 -7.46 -4.20
N VAL A 150 -1.24 -6.98 -5.42
CA VAL A 150 -1.05 -5.56 -5.73
C VAL A 150 -2.34 -5.03 -6.36
N ASP A 151 -2.83 -3.88 -5.89
CA ASP A 151 -3.97 -3.24 -6.56
C ASP A 151 -3.64 -2.88 -8.01
N GLY A 152 -4.63 -3.06 -8.88
CA GLY A 152 -4.51 -2.74 -10.29
C GLY A 152 -4.33 -3.95 -11.22
N ASN A 153 -3.73 -3.72 -12.37
CA ASN A 153 -3.63 -4.71 -13.45
C ASN A 153 -2.20 -5.06 -13.88
N VAL A 154 -1.19 -4.53 -13.17
CA VAL A 154 0.23 -4.73 -13.49
C VAL A 154 1.01 -5.17 -12.25
N SER A 155 1.75 -6.27 -12.35
CA SER A 155 2.67 -6.72 -11.31
C SER A 155 3.98 -5.94 -11.36
N PRO A 156 4.50 -5.44 -10.23
CA PRO A 156 5.83 -4.86 -10.16
C PRO A 156 6.91 -5.93 -10.35
N LYS A 157 8.09 -5.50 -10.81
CA LYS A 157 9.26 -6.37 -10.92
C LYS A 157 10.15 -6.22 -9.69
N LEU A 158 10.36 -7.29 -8.96
CA LEU A 158 11.19 -7.32 -7.75
C LEU A 158 12.68 -7.40 -8.09
N TYR A 159 13.25 -6.30 -8.56
CA TYR A 159 14.64 -6.26 -9.07
C TYR A 159 15.70 -6.49 -7.99
N ALA A 160 15.50 -6.05 -6.75
CA ALA A 160 16.48 -6.21 -5.68
C ALA A 160 16.61 -7.69 -5.29
N PHE A 161 15.48 -8.40 -5.18
CA PHE A 161 15.47 -9.83 -4.92
C PHE A 161 16.05 -10.64 -6.08
N GLN A 162 15.72 -10.29 -7.32
CA GLN A 162 16.29 -10.93 -8.50
C GLN A 162 17.83 -10.76 -8.52
N ARG A 163 18.36 -9.60 -8.15
CA ARG A 163 19.81 -9.38 -8.03
C ARG A 163 20.44 -10.20 -6.91
N LYS A 164 19.81 -10.26 -5.72
CA LYS A 164 20.30 -11.10 -4.61
C LYS A 164 20.36 -12.57 -5.05
N GLN A 165 19.33 -13.11 -5.67
CA GLN A 165 19.31 -14.47 -6.20
C GLN A 165 20.40 -14.70 -7.25
N TYR A 166 20.58 -13.77 -8.19
CA TYR A 166 21.61 -13.87 -9.22
C TYR A 166 23.03 -13.95 -8.64
N HIS A 167 23.29 -13.21 -7.54
CA HIS A 167 24.58 -13.30 -6.84
C HIS A 167 24.75 -14.65 -6.12
N LEU A 168 23.70 -15.13 -5.45
CA LEU A 168 23.73 -16.46 -4.80
C LEU A 168 23.88 -17.59 -5.82
N LEU A 169 23.22 -17.48 -6.99
CA LEU A 169 23.28 -18.49 -8.06
C LEU A 169 24.63 -18.50 -8.78
N LYS A 170 25.39 -17.39 -8.80
CA LYS A 170 26.78 -17.39 -9.31
C LYS A 170 27.76 -18.19 -8.46
N GLU A 171 27.40 -18.44 -7.20
CA GLU A 171 28.18 -19.27 -6.27
C GLU A 171 27.74 -20.74 -6.29
N CYS A 172 26.65 -21.08 -7.02
CA CYS A 172 26.16 -22.44 -7.22
C CYS A 172 26.56 -22.97 -8.60
N GLU A 173 26.76 -24.27 -8.73
CA GLU A 173 27.03 -24.92 -10.04
C GLU A 173 25.82 -24.80 -10.97
N GLU A 174 26.06 -24.66 -12.30
CA GLU A 174 25.03 -24.43 -13.33
C GLU A 174 23.88 -25.46 -13.37
N THR A 175 24.03 -26.60 -12.71
CA THR A 175 23.05 -27.69 -12.67
C THR A 175 21.88 -27.46 -11.72
N ASP A 176 21.97 -26.50 -10.80
CA ASP A 176 21.00 -26.27 -9.72
C ASP A 176 20.17 -24.99 -9.90
N LEU A 177 20.20 -24.40 -11.10
CA LEU A 177 19.44 -23.18 -11.40
C LEU A 177 17.93 -23.45 -11.43
N PRO A 178 17.13 -22.75 -10.60
CA PRO A 178 15.67 -22.85 -10.69
C PRO A 178 15.18 -22.31 -12.05
N GLN A 179 14.22 -23.02 -12.66
CA GLN A 179 13.67 -22.67 -13.97
C GLN A 179 12.89 -21.34 -14.00
N SER A 180 12.58 -20.73 -12.85
CA SER A 180 12.02 -19.38 -12.73
C SER A 180 12.70 -18.60 -11.61
N LEU A 181 13.03 -17.35 -11.89
CA LEU A 181 13.57 -16.39 -10.92
C LEU A 181 12.47 -15.75 -10.04
N ASP A 182 11.25 -16.26 -10.05
CA ASP A 182 10.16 -15.80 -9.21
C ASP A 182 10.37 -16.32 -7.78
N ILE A 183 10.80 -15.42 -6.89
CA ILE A 183 11.10 -15.73 -5.49
C ILE A 183 9.84 -16.11 -4.73
N PHE A 184 8.75 -15.40 -4.99
CA PHE A 184 7.39 -15.68 -4.56
C PHE A 184 6.38 -15.03 -5.53
N PRO A 185 5.12 -15.49 -5.54
CA PRO A 185 4.10 -14.92 -6.44
C PRO A 185 3.78 -13.47 -6.10
N VAL A 186 3.82 -12.60 -7.11
CA VAL A 186 3.26 -11.25 -7.06
C VAL A 186 2.19 -11.16 -8.14
N ARG A 187 0.95 -10.89 -7.75
CA ARG A 187 -0.19 -10.89 -8.68
C ARG A 187 -0.97 -9.58 -8.58
N PRO A 188 -1.33 -8.98 -9.72
CA PRO A 188 -2.22 -7.84 -9.74
C PRO A 188 -3.66 -8.30 -9.47
N TYR A 189 -4.43 -7.47 -8.80
CA TYR A 189 -5.83 -7.70 -8.54
C TYR A 189 -6.62 -6.40 -8.79
N VAL A 190 -7.47 -6.40 -9.80
CA VAL A 190 -8.25 -5.21 -10.16
C VAL A 190 -9.29 -4.90 -9.07
N ASN A 191 -9.27 -3.67 -8.57
CA ASN A 191 -10.04 -3.22 -7.40
C ASN A 191 -9.73 -4.05 -6.15
N GLY A 192 -8.45 -4.37 -5.92
CA GLY A 192 -7.98 -5.11 -4.74
C GLY A 192 -8.34 -4.38 -3.45
N ASP A 193 -8.30 -3.04 -3.44
CA ASP A 193 -8.70 -2.16 -2.34
C ASP A 193 -10.16 -2.38 -1.87
N ALA A 194 -11.02 -2.87 -2.75
CA ALA A 194 -12.41 -3.16 -2.43
C ALA A 194 -12.70 -4.66 -2.21
N ASN A 195 -11.77 -5.58 -2.52
CA ASN A 195 -12.06 -7.01 -2.58
C ASN A 195 -11.08 -7.90 -1.79
N VAL A 196 -9.95 -7.37 -1.31
CA VAL A 196 -8.92 -8.10 -0.58
C VAL A 196 -8.55 -7.35 0.69
N TYR A 197 -8.66 -7.99 1.83
CA TYR A 197 -8.49 -7.36 3.14
C TYR A 197 -7.14 -6.65 3.33
N THR A 198 -6.02 -7.33 3.03
CA THR A 198 -4.69 -6.71 3.19
C THR A 198 -4.44 -5.59 2.19
N VAL A 199 -5.03 -5.63 0.99
CA VAL A 199 -4.96 -4.53 0.01
C VAL A 199 -5.80 -3.35 0.49
N ALA A 200 -7.03 -3.58 1.00
CA ALA A 200 -7.86 -2.54 1.62
C ALA A 200 -7.13 -1.86 2.79
N LEU A 201 -6.46 -2.66 3.63
CA LEU A 201 -5.67 -2.13 4.75
C LEU A 201 -4.48 -1.29 4.27
N ALA A 202 -3.74 -1.76 3.26
CA ALA A 202 -2.66 -0.99 2.63
C ALA A 202 -3.18 0.33 2.04
N SER A 203 -4.33 0.32 1.36
CA SER A 203 -5.00 1.51 0.84
C SER A 203 -5.30 2.54 1.94
N ILE A 204 -5.83 2.08 3.08
CA ILE A 204 -6.12 2.94 4.23
C ILE A 204 -4.82 3.55 4.78
N ILE A 205 -3.78 2.75 4.97
CA ILE A 205 -2.48 3.20 5.48
C ILE A 205 -1.87 4.26 4.56
N ALA A 206 -1.77 3.96 3.26
CA ALA A 206 -1.24 4.90 2.26
C ALA A 206 -2.03 6.22 2.27
N ARG A 207 -3.36 6.13 2.39
CA ARG A 207 -4.24 7.30 2.40
C ARG A 207 -4.04 8.18 3.63
N VAL A 208 -3.95 7.60 4.83
CA VAL A 208 -3.73 8.36 6.07
C VAL A 208 -2.38 9.09 6.02
N GLU A 209 -1.33 8.40 5.61
CA GLU A 209 0.01 8.99 5.45
C GLU A 209 0.00 10.16 4.47
N ARG A 210 -0.64 9.97 3.31
CA ARG A 210 -0.68 11.03 2.30
C ARG A 210 -1.55 12.20 2.74
N ASP A 211 -2.69 11.95 3.38
CA ASP A 211 -3.56 13.02 3.89
C ASP A 211 -2.79 13.90 4.89
N ALA A 212 -1.96 13.31 5.78
CA ALA A 212 -1.10 14.06 6.70
C ALA A 212 -0.07 14.94 5.97
N ILE A 213 0.55 14.43 4.89
CA ILE A 213 1.48 15.22 4.07
C ILE A 213 0.75 16.39 3.39
N MET A 214 -0.43 16.13 2.82
CA MET A 214 -1.21 17.18 2.14
C MET A 214 -1.75 18.25 3.09
N ASP A 215 -2.08 17.88 4.33
CA ASP A 215 -2.45 18.83 5.38
C ASP A 215 -1.26 19.74 5.74
N ASN A 216 -0.06 19.16 5.89
CA ASN A 216 1.15 19.94 6.14
C ASN A 216 1.46 20.90 4.98
N LEU A 217 1.32 20.44 3.73
CA LEU A 217 1.45 21.31 2.56
C LEU A 217 0.40 22.42 2.53
N HIS A 218 -0.82 22.14 2.99
CA HIS A 218 -1.85 23.17 3.13
C HIS A 218 -1.47 24.24 4.17
N HIS A 219 -0.93 23.84 5.32
CA HIS A 219 -0.44 24.81 6.33
C HIS A 219 0.68 25.68 5.80
N GLN A 220 1.60 25.13 5.00
CA GLN A 220 2.70 25.89 4.40
C GLN A 220 2.24 26.77 3.23
N HIS A 221 1.24 26.35 2.48
CA HIS A 221 0.78 26.98 1.25
C HIS A 221 -0.77 27.08 1.20
N PRO A 222 -1.41 27.79 2.14
CA PRO A 222 -2.87 27.77 2.31
C PRO A 222 -3.64 28.29 1.09
N LEU A 223 -3.02 29.16 0.27
CA LEU A 223 -3.68 29.76 -0.90
C LEU A 223 -3.88 28.78 -2.06
N TYR A 224 -3.28 27.58 -2.03
CA TYR A 224 -3.47 26.54 -3.05
C TYR A 224 -4.64 25.60 -2.74
N GLY A 225 -5.16 25.56 -1.51
CA GLY A 225 -6.34 24.78 -1.16
C GLY A 225 -6.10 23.27 -1.06
N PHE A 226 -4.90 22.82 -0.69
CA PHE A 226 -4.56 21.39 -0.62
C PHE A 226 -5.46 20.59 0.32
N ALA A 227 -6.04 21.19 1.34
CA ALA A 227 -6.99 20.53 2.24
C ALA A 227 -8.29 20.12 1.55
N GLU A 228 -8.75 20.85 0.51
CA GLU A 228 -9.99 20.61 -0.18
C GLU A 228 -9.87 19.57 -1.31
N HIS A 229 -8.71 19.47 -1.94
CA HIS A 229 -8.52 18.64 -3.12
C HIS A 229 -7.35 17.66 -3.04
N ALA A 230 -6.62 17.64 -1.91
CA ALA A 230 -5.51 16.71 -1.67
C ALA A 230 -4.53 16.56 -2.88
N GLY A 231 -4.25 17.67 -3.57
CA GLY A 231 -3.34 17.71 -4.73
C GLY A 231 -3.94 17.25 -6.06
N PHE A 232 -5.22 16.87 -6.13
CA PHE A 232 -5.87 16.56 -7.40
C PHE A 232 -5.94 17.78 -8.33
N GLY A 233 -5.85 17.55 -9.65
CA GLY A 233 -5.93 18.59 -10.69
C GLY A 233 -7.35 19.10 -10.91
N ARG A 234 -8.01 19.52 -9.84
CA ARG A 234 -9.32 20.17 -9.90
C ARG A 234 -9.18 21.59 -10.43
N ARG A 235 -10.29 22.15 -10.89
CA ARG A 235 -10.32 23.49 -11.47
C ARG A 235 -9.78 24.57 -10.54
N ASP A 236 -10.19 24.54 -9.27
CA ASP A 236 -9.76 25.46 -8.21
C ASP A 236 -8.22 25.39 -7.99
N HIS A 237 -7.65 24.18 -8.01
CA HIS A 237 -6.21 23.99 -7.90
C HIS A 237 -5.45 24.51 -9.13
N ILE A 238 -5.94 24.25 -10.33
CA ILE A 238 -5.34 24.74 -11.57
C ILE A 238 -5.40 26.27 -11.62
N GLU A 239 -6.53 26.89 -11.23
CA GLU A 239 -6.68 28.34 -11.14
C GLU A 239 -5.71 28.95 -10.11
N ALA A 240 -5.49 28.25 -8.96
CA ALA A 240 -4.49 28.69 -7.99
C ALA A 240 -3.07 28.69 -8.56
N ILE A 241 -2.69 27.62 -9.29
CA ILE A 241 -1.39 27.52 -9.98
C ILE A 241 -1.22 28.63 -11.02
N HIS A 242 -2.25 28.93 -11.81
CA HIS A 242 -2.17 30.01 -12.82
C HIS A 242 -2.00 31.39 -12.18
N ARG A 243 -2.58 31.62 -11.01
CA ARG A 243 -2.52 32.89 -10.29
C ARG A 243 -1.23 33.07 -9.51
N LEU A 244 -0.76 32.00 -8.85
CA LEU A 244 0.33 32.06 -7.86
C LEU A 244 1.65 31.45 -8.35
N GLY A 245 1.62 30.74 -9.48
CA GLY A 245 2.72 29.92 -9.98
C GLY A 245 2.71 28.52 -9.40
N ALA A 246 3.45 27.60 -10.02
CA ALA A 246 3.70 26.28 -9.48
C ALA A 246 4.84 26.36 -8.45
N ILE A 247 4.78 25.52 -7.41
CA ILE A 247 5.83 25.40 -6.38
C ILE A 247 6.68 24.17 -6.73
N GLU A 248 7.98 24.38 -6.91
CA GLU A 248 8.97 23.32 -7.06
C GLU A 248 9.00 22.45 -5.79
N GLY A 249 9.13 21.12 -5.94
CA GLY A 249 9.07 20.18 -4.80
C GLY A 249 7.65 19.85 -4.32
N VAL A 250 6.64 20.59 -4.76
CA VAL A 250 5.23 20.36 -4.39
C VAL A 250 4.41 19.94 -5.60
N HIS A 251 4.52 20.67 -6.71
CA HIS A 251 3.78 20.35 -7.94
C HIS A 251 4.62 19.48 -8.86
N ARG A 252 3.94 18.62 -9.62
CA ARG A 252 4.55 17.75 -10.63
C ARG A 252 4.75 18.53 -11.92
N MET A 253 5.93 19.10 -12.08
CA MET A 253 6.25 20.09 -13.11
C MET A 253 6.15 19.52 -14.52
N SER A 254 6.23 18.18 -14.71
CA SER A 254 6.06 17.53 -16.02
C SER A 254 4.60 17.49 -16.52
N PHE A 255 3.61 17.68 -15.62
CA PHE A 255 2.20 17.54 -15.94
C PHE A 255 1.67 18.75 -16.72
N LYS A 256 0.81 18.49 -17.73
CA LYS A 256 0.27 19.54 -18.61
C LYS A 256 -0.46 20.64 -17.85
N GLN A 257 -1.23 20.25 -16.82
CA GLN A 257 -2.01 21.20 -16.02
C GLN A 257 -1.11 22.17 -15.22
N VAL A 258 0.11 21.76 -14.92
CA VAL A 258 1.11 22.59 -14.19
C VAL A 258 1.90 23.45 -15.17
N LYS A 259 2.23 22.93 -16.36
CA LYS A 259 2.98 23.67 -17.38
C LYS A 259 2.25 24.84 -18.01
N GLY A 260 0.95 24.99 -17.78
CA GLY A 260 0.19 26.15 -18.28
C GLY A 260 0.05 26.21 -19.80
N ARG A 261 -0.36 25.10 -20.44
CA ARG A 261 -0.77 25.06 -21.85
C ARG A 261 -2.25 24.81 -21.99
#